data_4b94ed608da664115ffe071f693a61af
#
_entry.id   4b94ed608da664115ffe071f693a61af
#
_cell.length_a   1.000
_cell.length_b   1.000
_cell.length_c   1.000
_cell.angle_alpha   90.00
_cell.angle_beta   90.00
_cell.angle_gamma   90.00
#
_symmetry.space_group_name_H-M   'P 1'
#
loop_
_entity.id
_entity.type
_entity.pdbx_description
1 polymer ?
#
loop_
_entity_poly.entity_id
_entity_poly.type
_entity_poly.pdbx_seq_one_letter_code
_entity_poly.pdbx_strand_id
1 'polypeptide(L)'
;GSTFKPIIAVAALEEGVIGLNDTVNCTGIYKEISPALRCWIYPGQHGPLDVVHGIQNSCNVFFSEMGHRLSMDENGNYSPEFGIEKIRKYASLFGLDETSGIEIAEREPQMTTEKPEASSIGQGKNSYSNVQLSRYITAVANKGTVFKLSLLDKMTDSQENLLEDFTPEVRSVIDVKDSTWNAVHTGMRRVISDGSARKIFSDLEVDIAGKTGTAEEIKNGHRINHAFFVSFAPYQNPEIAVTVNIPYGYSSSNAATAAKNIYRFYYGYTDLNYILNNSALNSSNVEIGD
;
A
#
# COMPACT_ATOMS: atom_id res chain seq x y z
N GLY A 1 -0.63 7.40 -3.07
CA GLY A 1 0.80 7.14 -3.26
C GLY A 1 1.12 5.66 -3.49
N SER A 2 2.38 5.31 -3.42
CA SER A 2 2.86 3.95 -3.78
C SER A 2 2.29 2.79 -2.95
N THR A 3 1.51 3.05 -1.89
CA THR A 3 0.77 2.00 -1.18
C THR A 3 -0.34 1.37 -2.03
N PHE A 4 -0.71 1.98 -3.14
CA PHE A 4 -1.69 1.45 -4.09
C PHE A 4 -1.11 0.40 -5.07
N LYS A 5 0.21 0.34 -5.23
CA LYS A 5 0.89 -0.53 -6.19
C LYS A 5 0.62 -2.04 -6.03
N PRO A 6 0.46 -2.61 -4.82
CA PRO A 6 0.06 -4.01 -4.69
C PRO A 6 -1.28 -4.34 -5.37
N ILE A 7 -2.27 -3.43 -5.34
CA ILE A 7 -3.54 -3.61 -6.07
C ILE A 7 -3.30 -3.68 -7.57
N ILE A 8 -2.45 -2.80 -8.10
CA ILE A 8 -2.09 -2.78 -9.52
C ILE A 8 -1.32 -4.05 -9.93
N ALA A 9 -0.49 -4.58 -9.04
CA ALA A 9 0.19 -5.85 -9.29
C ALA A 9 -0.82 -7.01 -9.41
N VAL A 10 -1.82 -7.07 -8.50
CA VAL A 10 -2.92 -8.03 -8.62
C VAL A 10 -3.65 -7.84 -9.94
N ALA A 11 -4.07 -6.62 -10.26
CA ALA A 11 -4.78 -6.31 -11.51
C ALA A 11 -4.00 -6.76 -12.74
N ALA A 12 -2.72 -6.41 -12.82
CA ALA A 12 -1.88 -6.72 -13.97
C ALA A 12 -1.66 -8.22 -14.19
N LEU A 13 -1.49 -8.99 -13.09
CA LEU A 13 -1.32 -10.44 -13.16
C LEU A 13 -2.63 -11.15 -13.52
N GLU A 14 -3.77 -10.74 -12.94
CA GLU A 14 -5.06 -11.37 -13.18
C GLU A 14 -5.66 -11.02 -14.55
N GLU A 15 -5.44 -9.80 -15.05
CA GLU A 15 -5.80 -9.41 -16.43
C GLU A 15 -4.80 -9.95 -17.46
N GLY A 16 -3.73 -10.63 -17.02
CA GLY A 16 -2.76 -11.27 -17.90
C GLY A 16 -1.89 -10.30 -18.70
N VAL A 17 -1.83 -9.02 -18.31
CA VAL A 17 -1.01 -8.02 -19.02
C VAL A 17 0.48 -8.12 -18.68
N ILE A 18 0.81 -8.91 -17.65
CA ILE A 18 2.17 -9.34 -17.32
C ILE A 18 2.14 -10.73 -16.70
N GLY A 19 3.13 -11.57 -17.02
CA GLY A 19 3.39 -12.84 -16.35
C GLY A 19 4.35 -12.68 -15.17
N LEU A 20 4.44 -13.71 -14.32
CA LEU A 20 5.29 -13.69 -13.12
C LEU A 20 6.79 -13.49 -13.42
N ASN A 21 7.25 -13.96 -14.57
CA ASN A 21 8.66 -13.91 -14.98
C ASN A 21 8.93 -12.82 -16.03
N ASP A 22 7.90 -12.14 -16.49
CA ASP A 22 8.06 -11.05 -17.46
C ASP A 22 8.68 -9.85 -16.77
N THR A 23 9.49 -9.10 -17.53
CA THR A 23 10.17 -7.93 -17.01
C THR A 23 9.81 -6.65 -17.77
N VAL A 24 9.84 -5.54 -17.04
CA VAL A 24 9.80 -4.18 -17.58
C VAL A 24 11.11 -3.49 -17.26
N ASN A 25 11.75 -2.89 -18.27
CA ASN A 25 13.01 -2.20 -18.09
C ASN A 25 12.81 -0.76 -17.61
N CYS A 26 13.19 -0.48 -16.36
CA CYS A 26 13.15 0.87 -15.81
C CYS A 26 14.41 1.67 -16.21
N THR A 27 14.24 2.63 -17.10
CA THR A 27 15.27 3.59 -17.52
C THR A 27 15.31 4.88 -16.68
N GLY A 28 14.58 4.91 -15.56
CA GLY A 28 14.43 6.10 -14.71
C GLY A 28 13.33 7.05 -15.12
N ILE A 29 12.80 6.93 -16.33
CA ILE A 29 11.72 7.78 -16.86
C ILE A 29 10.77 6.97 -17.75
N TYR A 30 9.46 7.19 -17.59
CA TYR A 30 8.42 6.63 -18.45
C TYR A 30 7.99 7.69 -19.47
N LYS A 31 8.19 7.40 -20.76
CA LYS A 31 8.05 8.36 -21.86
C LYS A 31 6.81 8.16 -22.73
N GLU A 32 6.05 7.09 -22.50
CA GLU A 32 4.85 6.76 -23.31
C GLU A 32 3.67 7.72 -23.06
N ILE A 33 3.81 8.62 -22.08
CA ILE A 33 2.83 9.67 -21.77
C ILE A 33 3.46 11.06 -21.77
N SER A 34 2.64 12.10 -21.92
CA SER A 34 3.05 13.49 -21.84
C SER A 34 2.25 14.24 -20.75
N PRO A 35 2.92 14.90 -19.78
CA PRO A 35 4.38 14.90 -19.58
C PRO A 35 4.92 13.54 -19.13
N ALA A 36 6.17 13.25 -19.49
CA ALA A 36 6.85 12.01 -19.08
C ALA A 36 6.94 11.89 -17.55
N LEU A 37 6.76 10.67 -17.04
CA LEU A 37 6.70 10.38 -15.61
C LEU A 37 8.05 9.86 -15.11
N ARG A 38 8.61 10.49 -14.08
CA ARG A 38 9.92 10.10 -13.51
C ARG A 38 9.75 9.00 -12.45
N CYS A 39 10.66 8.03 -12.50
CA CYS A 39 10.87 7.15 -11.35
C CYS A 39 11.57 7.94 -10.23
N TRP A 40 11.34 7.55 -8.98
CA TRP A 40 11.97 8.22 -7.84
C TRP A 40 13.51 8.15 -7.87
N ILE A 41 14.08 7.10 -8.51
CA ILE A 41 15.53 6.93 -8.66
C ILE A 41 16.15 7.83 -9.75
N TYR A 42 15.35 8.52 -10.56
CA TYR A 42 15.85 9.38 -11.64
C TYR A 42 16.86 10.42 -11.12
N PRO A 43 18.04 10.64 -11.79
CA PRO A 43 18.43 10.17 -13.12
C PRO A 43 19.00 8.74 -13.21
N GLY A 44 19.08 7.99 -12.10
CA GLY A 44 19.41 6.57 -12.11
C GLY A 44 18.28 5.72 -12.70
N GLN A 45 18.50 4.40 -12.69
CA GLN A 45 17.56 3.41 -13.23
C GLN A 45 17.59 2.14 -12.39
N HIS A 46 16.45 1.39 -12.37
CA HIS A 46 16.40 0.07 -11.74
C HIS A 46 16.80 -1.07 -12.68
N GLY A 47 16.79 -0.84 -14.01
CA GLY A 47 16.98 -1.90 -15.01
C GLY A 47 15.72 -2.79 -15.15
N PRO A 48 15.90 -4.05 -15.61
CA PRO A 48 14.78 -4.98 -15.78
C PRO A 48 14.23 -5.45 -14.43
N LEU A 49 12.92 -5.35 -14.25
CA LEU A 49 12.19 -5.74 -13.05
C LEU A 49 10.99 -6.61 -13.42
N ASP A 50 10.80 -7.73 -12.72
CA ASP A 50 9.54 -8.45 -12.66
C ASP A 50 8.59 -7.78 -11.64
N VAL A 51 7.38 -8.36 -11.45
CA VAL A 51 6.38 -7.80 -10.55
C VAL A 51 6.84 -7.75 -9.08
N VAL A 52 7.59 -8.77 -8.62
CA VAL A 52 8.14 -8.85 -7.25
C VAL A 52 9.13 -7.71 -7.01
N HIS A 53 10.09 -7.54 -7.93
CA HIS A 53 11.09 -6.48 -7.86
C HIS A 53 10.50 -5.09 -8.13
N GLY A 54 9.43 -5.00 -8.93
CA GLY A 54 8.64 -3.79 -9.13
C GLY A 54 8.03 -3.27 -7.82
N ILE A 55 7.45 -4.17 -7.00
CA ILE A 55 6.92 -3.86 -5.66
C ILE A 55 8.06 -3.50 -4.71
N GLN A 56 9.09 -4.35 -4.62
CA GLN A 56 10.27 -4.18 -3.77
C GLN A 56 10.90 -2.79 -3.93
N ASN A 57 11.16 -2.40 -5.19
CA ASN A 57 11.81 -1.14 -5.51
C ASN A 57 10.83 0.03 -5.66
N SER A 58 9.53 -0.20 -5.45
CA SER A 58 8.51 0.83 -5.64
C SER A 58 8.62 1.55 -6.99
N CYS A 59 8.96 0.83 -8.07
CA CYS A 59 9.34 1.41 -9.35
C CYS A 59 8.14 2.09 -10.05
N ASN A 60 8.24 3.41 -10.27
CA ASN A 60 7.18 4.14 -10.96
C ASN A 60 7.07 3.76 -12.44
N VAL A 61 8.20 3.53 -13.13
CA VAL A 61 8.20 3.12 -14.54
C VAL A 61 7.49 1.78 -14.70
N PHE A 62 7.79 0.79 -13.85
CA PHE A 62 7.12 -0.51 -13.88
C PHE A 62 5.60 -0.36 -13.75
N PHE A 63 5.13 0.36 -12.71
CA PHE A 63 3.70 0.48 -12.46
C PHE A 63 2.98 1.40 -13.44
N SER A 64 3.63 2.41 -14.01
CA SER A 64 3.05 3.21 -15.10
C SER A 64 2.87 2.35 -16.36
N GLU A 65 3.82 1.48 -16.67
CA GLU A 65 3.67 0.50 -17.74
C GLU A 65 2.50 -0.46 -17.48
N MET A 66 2.29 -0.90 -16.24
CA MET A 66 1.11 -1.72 -15.90
C MET A 66 -0.19 -0.94 -16.16
N GLY A 67 -0.25 0.33 -15.78
CA GLY A 67 -1.41 1.18 -16.07
C GLY A 67 -1.66 1.34 -17.57
N HIS A 68 -0.61 1.48 -18.35
CA HIS A 68 -0.68 1.54 -19.82
C HIS A 68 -1.20 0.22 -20.41
N ARG A 69 -0.60 -0.92 -20.01
CA ARG A 69 -1.03 -2.23 -20.51
C ARG A 69 -2.45 -2.59 -20.11
N LEU A 70 -2.90 -2.22 -18.91
CA LEU A 70 -4.30 -2.36 -18.49
C LEU A 70 -5.26 -1.55 -19.39
N SER A 71 -4.77 -0.49 -20.04
CA SER A 71 -5.52 0.37 -20.95
C SER A 71 -5.56 -0.13 -22.39
N MET A 72 -4.87 -1.23 -22.71
CA MET A 72 -4.91 -1.84 -24.04
C MET A 72 -6.10 -2.80 -24.14
N ASP A 73 -6.81 -2.74 -25.29
CA ASP A 73 -7.82 -3.73 -25.65
C ASP A 73 -7.18 -4.98 -26.30
N GLU A 74 -7.99 -5.98 -26.62
CA GLU A 74 -7.56 -7.22 -27.27
C GLU A 74 -6.94 -7.00 -28.67
N ASN A 75 -7.24 -5.88 -29.32
CA ASN A 75 -6.71 -5.51 -30.62
C ASN A 75 -5.46 -4.62 -30.53
N GLY A 76 -5.01 -4.32 -29.32
CA GLY A 76 -3.87 -3.44 -29.09
C GLY A 76 -4.17 -1.95 -29.20
N ASN A 77 -5.45 -1.53 -29.11
CA ASN A 77 -5.80 -0.12 -29.07
C ASN A 77 -5.76 0.40 -27.62
N TYR A 78 -5.18 1.56 -27.44
CA TYR A 78 -5.11 2.22 -26.15
C TYR A 78 -6.39 3.02 -25.85
N SER A 79 -7.00 2.78 -24.69
CA SER A 79 -8.12 3.56 -24.12
C SER A 79 -7.88 3.82 -22.64
N PRO A 80 -7.67 5.08 -22.23
CA PRO A 80 -7.52 5.43 -20.81
C PRO A 80 -8.76 5.07 -19.98
N GLU A 81 -9.95 5.16 -20.55
CA GLU A 81 -11.22 4.81 -19.90
C GLU A 81 -11.23 3.33 -19.51
N PHE A 82 -10.79 2.46 -20.41
CA PHE A 82 -10.71 1.02 -20.19
C PHE A 82 -9.71 0.67 -19.06
N GLY A 83 -8.54 1.33 -19.07
CA GLY A 83 -7.56 1.17 -18.00
C GLY A 83 -8.07 1.64 -16.64
N ILE A 84 -8.76 2.77 -16.61
CA ILE A 84 -9.38 3.30 -15.38
C ILE A 84 -10.48 2.37 -14.87
N GLU A 85 -11.32 1.82 -15.76
CA GLU A 85 -12.35 0.84 -15.39
C GLU A 85 -11.73 -0.39 -14.70
N LYS A 86 -10.67 -0.97 -15.27
CA LYS A 86 -9.96 -2.09 -14.67
C LYS A 86 -9.33 -1.71 -13.32
N ILE A 87 -8.64 -0.56 -13.23
CA ILE A 87 -8.05 -0.09 -11.96
C ILE A 87 -9.12 0.05 -10.88
N ARG A 88 -10.28 0.65 -11.21
CA ARG A 88 -11.41 0.80 -10.29
C ARG A 88 -12.02 -0.54 -9.90
N LYS A 89 -12.19 -1.47 -10.85
CA LYS A 89 -12.66 -2.86 -10.59
C LYS A 89 -11.81 -3.50 -9.49
N TYR A 90 -10.49 -3.48 -9.64
CA TYR A 90 -9.61 -4.08 -8.63
C TYR A 90 -9.58 -3.30 -7.31
N ALA A 91 -9.61 -1.97 -7.34
CA ALA A 91 -9.75 -1.18 -6.12
C ALA A 91 -11.04 -1.51 -5.34
N SER A 92 -12.17 -1.71 -6.05
CA SER A 92 -13.46 -2.13 -5.47
C SER A 92 -13.41 -3.52 -4.85
N LEU A 93 -12.67 -4.47 -5.46
CA LEU A 93 -12.47 -5.80 -4.86
C LEU A 93 -11.84 -5.70 -3.46
N PHE A 94 -10.91 -4.76 -3.25
CA PHE A 94 -10.30 -4.48 -1.95
C PHE A 94 -11.14 -3.57 -1.05
N GLY A 95 -12.36 -3.23 -1.45
CA GLY A 95 -13.29 -2.40 -0.68
C GLY A 95 -12.92 -0.91 -0.66
N LEU A 96 -12.17 -0.41 -1.66
CA LEU A 96 -11.82 1.01 -1.76
C LEU A 96 -12.86 1.86 -2.52
N ASP A 97 -14.06 1.34 -2.72
CA ASP A 97 -15.20 2.01 -3.36
C ASP A 97 -16.27 2.47 -2.38
N GLU A 98 -16.14 2.11 -1.11
CA GLU A 98 -17.10 2.43 -0.06
C GLU A 98 -16.40 2.64 1.30
N THR A 99 -17.12 3.18 2.28
CA THR A 99 -16.65 3.28 3.66
C THR A 99 -16.36 1.91 4.27
N SER A 100 -15.49 1.87 5.29
CA SER A 100 -15.01 0.62 5.88
C SER A 100 -16.05 -0.10 6.75
N GLY A 101 -17.06 0.63 7.22
CA GLY A 101 -18.12 0.13 8.08
C GLY A 101 -17.92 0.38 9.58
N ILE A 102 -16.82 1.05 9.99
CA ILE A 102 -16.63 1.42 11.41
C ILE A 102 -17.74 2.33 11.93
N GLU A 103 -17.96 2.30 13.23
CA GLU A 103 -19.08 2.96 13.90
C GLU A 103 -18.91 4.47 14.08
N ILE A 104 -17.76 5.03 13.71
CA ILE A 104 -17.50 6.47 13.72
C ILE A 104 -17.57 7.06 12.31
N ALA A 105 -17.74 8.39 12.23
CA ALA A 105 -17.84 9.08 10.95
C ALA A 105 -16.57 8.86 10.10
N GLU A 106 -16.77 8.41 8.87
CA GLU A 106 -15.73 8.15 7.88
C GLU A 106 -16.01 8.95 6.61
N ARG A 107 -14.94 9.44 5.95
CA ARG A 107 -15.07 10.12 4.67
C ARG A 107 -15.28 9.08 3.57
N GLU A 108 -16.20 9.38 2.65
CA GLU A 108 -16.38 8.59 1.42
C GLU A 108 -15.08 8.52 0.62
N PRO A 109 -14.73 7.34 0.10
CA PRO A 109 -13.54 7.19 -0.73
C PRO A 109 -13.72 7.87 -2.09
N GLN A 110 -12.61 8.33 -2.63
CA GLN A 110 -12.57 8.83 -4.00
C GLN A 110 -11.63 7.97 -4.82
N MET A 111 -12.19 7.26 -5.81
CA MET A 111 -11.41 6.50 -6.78
C MET A 111 -11.04 7.37 -7.98
N THR A 112 -9.91 7.07 -8.58
CA THR A 112 -9.41 7.73 -9.79
C THR A 112 -10.42 7.67 -10.95
N THR A 113 -10.39 8.69 -11.81
CA THR A 113 -11.25 8.79 -13.00
C THR A 113 -10.47 9.09 -14.28
N GLU A 114 -9.15 9.21 -14.19
CA GLU A 114 -8.31 9.64 -15.32
C GLU A 114 -6.85 9.18 -15.13
N LYS A 115 -6.06 9.20 -16.20
CA LYS A 115 -4.61 8.98 -16.22
C LYS A 115 -4.21 7.63 -15.59
N PRO A 116 -4.49 6.51 -16.26
CA PRO A 116 -4.26 5.18 -15.72
C PRO A 116 -2.79 4.96 -15.29
N GLU A 117 -1.80 5.51 -16.00
CA GLU A 117 -0.38 5.39 -15.67
C GLU A 117 -0.04 6.09 -14.34
N ALA A 118 -0.54 7.31 -14.15
CA ALA A 118 -0.36 8.04 -12.89
C ALA A 118 -1.16 7.42 -11.75
N SER A 119 -2.37 6.94 -12.03
CA SER A 119 -3.24 6.26 -11.07
C SER A 119 -2.62 4.95 -10.58
N SER A 120 -1.91 4.23 -11.46
CA SER A 120 -1.23 2.97 -11.12
C SER A 120 -0.05 3.13 -10.16
N ILE A 121 0.50 4.34 -10.03
CA ILE A 121 1.48 4.64 -8.98
C ILE A 121 0.85 5.29 -7.73
N GLY A 122 -0.50 5.33 -7.68
CA GLY A 122 -1.26 5.91 -6.57
C GLY A 122 -1.30 7.43 -6.55
N GLN A 123 -0.99 8.08 -7.67
CA GLN A 123 -1.18 9.52 -7.86
C GLN A 123 -2.55 9.81 -8.51
N GLY A 124 -2.86 11.06 -8.80
CA GLY A 124 -4.14 11.47 -9.36
C GLY A 124 -5.21 11.72 -8.30
N LYS A 125 -6.47 11.40 -8.62
CA LYS A 125 -7.62 11.72 -7.77
C LYS A 125 -7.95 10.68 -6.70
N ASN A 126 -7.13 9.65 -6.51
CA ASN A 126 -7.33 8.67 -5.45
C ASN A 126 -7.25 9.34 -4.07
N SER A 127 -8.29 9.17 -3.24
CA SER A 127 -8.30 9.67 -1.86
C SER A 127 -9.06 8.67 -0.97
N TYR A 128 -8.35 8.11 -0.01
CA TYR A 128 -8.85 7.07 0.90
C TYR A 128 -8.55 7.46 2.34
N SER A 129 -9.45 7.11 3.25
CA SER A 129 -9.20 7.22 4.69
C SER A 129 -8.13 6.20 5.13
N ASN A 130 -7.50 6.47 6.26
CA ASN A 130 -6.51 5.54 6.81
C ASN A 130 -7.14 4.18 7.15
N VAL A 131 -8.39 4.17 7.58
CA VAL A 131 -9.12 2.94 7.91
C VAL A 131 -9.51 2.14 6.67
N GLN A 132 -9.83 2.79 5.53
CA GLN A 132 -10.02 2.10 4.24
C GLN A 132 -8.73 1.42 3.78
N LEU A 133 -7.58 2.08 3.95
CA LEU A 133 -6.27 1.47 3.69
C LEU A 133 -5.99 0.31 4.65
N SER A 134 -6.45 0.37 5.91
CA SER A 134 -6.33 -0.74 6.86
C SER A 134 -7.16 -1.94 6.41
N ARG A 135 -8.39 -1.74 5.93
CA ARG A 135 -9.22 -2.80 5.33
C ARG A 135 -8.53 -3.45 4.14
N TYR A 136 -8.04 -2.63 3.23
CA TYR A 136 -7.31 -3.10 2.05
C TYR A 136 -6.08 -3.95 2.44
N ILE A 137 -5.23 -3.47 3.34
CA ILE A 137 -4.01 -4.20 3.70
C ILE A 137 -4.31 -5.48 4.51
N THR A 138 -5.39 -5.50 5.27
CA THR A 138 -5.89 -6.72 5.93
C THR A 138 -6.32 -7.76 4.89
N ALA A 139 -7.02 -7.35 3.82
CA ALA A 139 -7.38 -8.24 2.73
C ALA A 139 -6.15 -8.77 1.96
N VAL A 140 -5.11 -7.96 1.79
CA VAL A 140 -3.82 -8.45 1.25
C VAL A 140 -3.20 -9.46 2.21
N ALA A 141 -3.12 -9.16 3.51
CA ALA A 141 -2.47 -10.00 4.51
C ALA A 141 -3.07 -11.42 4.56
N ASN A 142 -4.39 -11.52 4.50
CA ASN A 142 -5.12 -12.80 4.60
C ASN A 142 -5.45 -13.43 3.24
N LYS A 143 -4.86 -12.94 2.15
CA LYS A 143 -5.02 -13.44 0.79
C LYS A 143 -6.46 -13.42 0.28
N GLY A 144 -7.15 -12.32 0.53
CA GLY A 144 -8.38 -12.00 -0.19
C GLY A 144 -9.64 -11.81 0.64
N THR A 145 -9.68 -12.15 1.93
CA THR A 145 -10.87 -11.89 2.74
C THR A 145 -10.98 -10.40 3.06
N VAL A 146 -12.04 -9.77 2.61
CA VAL A 146 -12.35 -8.36 2.89
C VAL A 146 -13.40 -8.29 4.00
N PHE A 147 -13.06 -7.63 5.11
CA PHE A 147 -13.96 -7.47 6.24
C PHE A 147 -14.68 -6.12 6.19
N LYS A 148 -15.90 -6.08 6.71
CA LYS A 148 -16.47 -4.88 7.26
C LYS A 148 -15.77 -4.62 8.59
N LEU A 149 -15.18 -3.45 8.73
CA LEU A 149 -14.42 -3.14 9.93
C LEU A 149 -15.34 -2.71 11.07
N SER A 150 -14.96 -3.01 12.31
CA SER A 150 -15.62 -2.59 13.53
C SER A 150 -14.57 -2.17 14.55
N LEU A 151 -14.91 -1.18 15.37
CA LEU A 151 -14.17 -0.79 16.57
C LEU A 151 -14.70 -1.51 17.82
N LEU A 152 -15.84 -2.20 17.67
CA LEU A 152 -16.45 -2.96 18.75
C LEU A 152 -15.88 -4.37 18.78
N ASP A 153 -15.44 -4.80 19.95
CA ASP A 153 -14.95 -6.15 20.21
C ASP A 153 -15.98 -6.92 21.03
N LYS A 154 -16.34 -6.39 22.19
CA LYS A 154 -17.33 -6.99 23.10
C LYS A 154 -18.00 -5.97 23.99
N MET A 155 -19.17 -6.31 24.48
CA MET A 155 -19.88 -5.59 25.53
C MET A 155 -19.93 -6.45 26.80
N THR A 156 -19.56 -5.87 27.93
CA THR A 156 -19.63 -6.55 29.24
C THR A 156 -20.46 -5.73 30.22
N ASP A 157 -20.99 -6.39 31.26
CA ASP A 157 -21.59 -5.72 32.41
C ASP A 157 -20.51 -5.17 33.36
N SER A 158 -20.92 -4.54 34.46
CA SER A 158 -20.02 -3.99 35.47
C SER A 158 -19.24 -5.06 36.28
N GLN A 159 -19.54 -6.34 36.07
CA GLN A 159 -18.90 -7.50 36.69
C GLN A 159 -18.04 -8.26 35.66
N GLU A 160 -17.81 -7.67 34.49
CA GLU A 160 -17.05 -8.23 33.36
C GLU A 160 -17.69 -9.47 32.71
N ASN A 161 -18.97 -9.77 32.98
CA ASN A 161 -19.68 -10.83 32.27
C ASN A 161 -19.97 -10.37 30.84
N LEU A 162 -19.71 -11.26 29.88
CA LEU A 162 -19.98 -10.98 28.47
C LEU A 162 -21.49 -10.82 28.22
N LEU A 163 -21.91 -9.68 27.68
CA LEU A 163 -23.27 -9.40 27.26
C LEU A 163 -23.45 -9.59 25.75
N GLU A 164 -22.47 -9.16 24.96
CA GLU A 164 -22.48 -9.27 23.51
C GLU A 164 -21.05 -9.39 22.98
N ASP A 165 -20.84 -10.24 21.97
CA ASP A 165 -19.59 -10.43 21.26
C ASP A 165 -19.75 -9.99 19.79
N PHE A 166 -18.85 -9.13 19.31
CA PHE A 166 -18.89 -8.58 17.96
C PHE A 166 -17.93 -9.35 17.07
N THR A 167 -18.43 -10.40 16.42
CA THR A 167 -17.64 -11.21 15.50
C THR A 167 -17.35 -10.47 14.19
N PRO A 168 -16.16 -10.65 13.59
CA PRO A 168 -15.83 -10.06 12.30
C PRO A 168 -16.81 -10.45 11.20
N GLU A 169 -17.35 -9.45 10.48
CA GLU A 169 -18.24 -9.66 9.33
C GLU A 169 -17.41 -9.67 8.03
N VAL A 170 -17.53 -10.75 7.25
CA VAL A 170 -16.91 -10.83 5.93
C VAL A 170 -17.77 -10.08 4.92
N ARG A 171 -17.21 -9.04 4.30
CA ARG A 171 -17.85 -8.31 3.20
C ARG A 171 -17.81 -9.11 1.89
N SER A 172 -16.64 -9.61 1.55
CA SER A 172 -16.40 -10.35 0.29
C SER A 172 -15.08 -11.12 0.36
N VAL A 173 -14.90 -12.01 -0.61
CA VAL A 173 -13.65 -12.72 -0.83
C VAL A 173 -13.16 -12.42 -2.24
N ILE A 174 -11.90 -12.03 -2.36
CA ILE A 174 -11.24 -11.76 -3.64
C ILE A 174 -10.71 -13.08 -4.18
N ASP A 175 -11.31 -13.54 -5.27
CA ASP A 175 -10.90 -14.77 -5.97
C ASP A 175 -9.84 -14.46 -7.01
N VAL A 176 -8.57 -14.62 -6.64
CA VAL A 176 -7.41 -14.53 -7.53
C VAL A 176 -6.44 -15.68 -7.25
N LYS A 177 -5.56 -15.96 -8.20
CA LYS A 177 -4.63 -17.08 -8.13
C LYS A 177 -3.69 -16.99 -6.92
N ASP A 178 -3.40 -18.14 -6.28
CA ASP A 178 -2.40 -18.22 -5.22
C ASP A 178 -1.03 -17.69 -5.65
N SER A 179 -0.66 -17.89 -6.91
CA SER A 179 0.59 -17.36 -7.47
C SER A 179 0.64 -15.83 -7.47
N THR A 180 -0.50 -15.17 -7.68
CA THR A 180 -0.64 -13.72 -7.61
C THR A 180 -0.46 -13.22 -6.18
N TRP A 181 -1.14 -13.86 -5.21
CA TRP A 181 -0.94 -13.53 -3.79
C TRP A 181 0.50 -13.72 -3.35
N ASN A 182 1.12 -14.84 -3.75
CA ASN A 182 2.51 -15.13 -3.40
C ASN A 182 3.49 -14.10 -3.99
N ALA A 183 3.28 -13.65 -5.22
CA ALA A 183 4.10 -12.62 -5.84
C ALA A 183 3.98 -11.27 -5.10
N VAL A 184 2.75 -10.85 -4.78
CA VAL A 184 2.49 -9.60 -4.04
C VAL A 184 3.09 -9.67 -2.64
N HIS A 185 2.83 -10.75 -1.89
CA HIS A 185 3.39 -10.96 -0.56
C HIS A 185 4.93 -10.95 -0.57
N THR A 186 5.54 -11.67 -1.52
CA THR A 186 7.00 -11.70 -1.67
C THR A 186 7.56 -10.32 -1.98
N GLY A 187 6.93 -9.58 -2.89
CA GLY A 187 7.32 -8.21 -3.21
C GLY A 187 7.24 -7.29 -1.98
N MET A 188 6.16 -7.36 -1.21
CA MET A 188 5.98 -6.59 0.03
C MET A 188 6.96 -7.01 1.13
N ARG A 189 7.27 -8.32 1.25
CA ARG A 189 8.31 -8.80 2.17
C ARG A 189 9.67 -8.22 1.79
N ARG A 190 10.01 -8.20 0.51
CA ARG A 190 11.26 -7.66 0.00
C ARG A 190 11.42 -6.15 0.18
N VAL A 191 10.34 -5.37 0.26
CA VAL A 191 10.44 -3.95 0.67
C VAL A 191 11.14 -3.81 2.02
N ILE A 192 10.87 -4.76 2.94
CA ILE A 192 11.39 -4.77 4.32
C ILE A 192 12.76 -5.45 4.39
N SER A 193 12.94 -6.61 3.74
CA SER A 193 14.18 -7.39 3.86
C SER A 193 15.34 -6.81 3.04
N ASP A 194 15.05 -6.29 1.82
CA ASP A 194 16.06 -5.92 0.83
C ASP A 194 15.82 -4.54 0.21
N GLY A 195 14.65 -3.93 0.45
CA GLY A 195 14.18 -2.70 -0.19
C GLY A 195 14.36 -1.43 0.66
N SER A 196 13.52 -0.43 0.36
CA SER A 196 13.59 0.93 0.92
C SER A 196 13.44 0.98 2.45
N ALA A 197 12.74 0.03 3.06
CA ALA A 197 12.51 0.00 4.50
C ALA A 197 13.48 -0.90 5.28
N ARG A 198 14.45 -1.56 4.61
CA ARG A 198 15.37 -2.52 5.22
C ARG A 198 16.08 -1.98 6.47
N LYS A 199 16.65 -0.79 6.39
CA LYS A 199 17.40 -0.20 7.51
C LYS A 199 16.50 0.10 8.72
N ILE A 200 15.22 0.42 8.47
CA ILE A 200 14.27 0.78 9.52
C ILE A 200 13.91 -0.45 10.36
N PHE A 201 13.70 -1.60 9.73
CA PHE A 201 13.21 -2.81 10.36
C PHE A 201 14.28 -3.86 10.70
N SER A 202 15.57 -3.55 10.48
CA SER A 202 16.68 -4.51 10.61
C SER A 202 16.91 -5.06 12.02
N ASP A 203 16.36 -4.43 13.05
CA ASP A 203 16.47 -4.81 14.46
C ASP A 203 15.17 -5.41 15.04
N LEU A 204 14.18 -5.69 14.18
CA LEU A 204 12.98 -6.43 14.57
C LEU A 204 13.13 -7.91 14.27
N GLU A 205 12.78 -8.75 15.23
CA GLU A 205 12.83 -10.21 15.11
C GLU A 205 11.64 -10.76 14.31
N VAL A 206 10.48 -10.06 14.30
CA VAL A 206 9.31 -10.47 13.55
C VAL A 206 9.44 -10.11 12.08
N ASP A 207 9.13 -11.06 11.22
CA ASP A 207 9.08 -10.84 9.78
C ASP A 207 7.86 -10.01 9.38
N ILE A 208 8.11 -8.85 8.78
CA ILE A 208 7.07 -7.93 8.31
C ILE A 208 7.05 -7.91 6.78
N ALA A 209 5.87 -7.80 6.20
CA ALA A 209 5.68 -7.40 4.82
C ALA A 209 5.00 -6.04 4.76
N GLY A 210 5.42 -5.15 3.86
CA GLY A 210 4.84 -3.80 3.81
C GLY A 210 5.14 -3.05 2.53
N LYS A 211 4.57 -1.86 2.44
CA LYS A 211 4.77 -0.96 1.31
C LYS A 211 4.86 0.48 1.81
N THR A 212 5.96 1.14 1.49
CA THR A 212 6.15 2.58 1.65
C THR A 212 5.37 3.35 0.59
N GLY A 213 4.92 4.54 0.93
CA GLY A 213 4.26 5.43 -0.02
C GLY A 213 4.47 6.90 0.34
N THR A 214 4.64 7.70 -0.70
CA THR A 214 4.62 9.16 -0.60
C THR A 214 3.56 9.66 -1.58
N ALA A 215 2.58 10.40 -1.07
CA ALA A 215 1.61 11.08 -1.91
C ALA A 215 1.97 12.56 -1.99
N GLU A 216 1.99 13.09 -3.21
CA GLU A 216 2.32 14.48 -3.47
C GLU A 216 1.04 15.30 -3.64
N GLU A 217 0.98 16.43 -2.97
CA GLU A 217 -0.05 17.46 -3.13
C GLU A 217 0.62 18.78 -3.51
N ILE A 218 -0.01 19.55 -4.41
CA ILE A 218 0.38 20.94 -4.66
C ILE A 218 -0.61 21.85 -3.97
N LYS A 219 -0.15 22.55 -2.93
CA LYS A 219 -0.96 23.50 -2.16
C LYS A 219 -0.28 24.86 -2.14
N ASN A 220 -1.00 25.90 -2.59
CA ASN A 220 -0.47 27.26 -2.69
C ASN A 220 0.85 27.35 -3.50
N GLY A 221 1.00 26.54 -4.56
CA GLY A 221 2.21 26.51 -5.39
C GLY A 221 3.40 25.75 -4.77
N HIS A 222 3.27 25.20 -3.58
CA HIS A 222 4.29 24.40 -2.91
C HIS A 222 3.95 22.91 -2.99
N ARG A 223 4.97 22.09 -3.26
CA ARG A 223 4.87 20.62 -3.21
C ARG A 223 4.89 20.18 -1.75
N ILE A 224 3.92 19.37 -1.38
CA ILE A 224 3.76 18.80 -0.04
C ILE A 224 3.75 17.27 -0.19
N ASN A 225 4.50 16.60 0.68
CA ASN A 225 4.57 15.15 0.72
C ASN A 225 3.87 14.63 1.98
N HIS A 226 2.94 13.68 1.77
CA HIS A 226 2.30 12.92 2.82
C HIS A 226 2.96 11.56 2.91
N ALA A 227 3.39 11.16 4.09
CA ALA A 227 4.07 9.89 4.32
C ALA A 227 3.08 8.78 4.65
N PHE A 228 3.21 7.64 3.95
CA PHE A 228 2.38 6.46 4.15
C PHE A 228 3.23 5.20 4.35
N PHE A 229 2.70 4.31 5.16
CA PHE A 229 3.20 2.95 5.26
C PHE A 229 2.03 2.01 5.55
N VAL A 230 1.92 0.93 4.78
CA VAL A 230 0.93 -0.14 4.99
C VAL A 230 1.68 -1.46 5.13
N SER A 231 1.30 -2.30 6.09
CA SER A 231 2.05 -3.51 6.40
C SER A 231 1.24 -4.51 7.20
N PHE A 232 1.76 -5.72 7.28
CA PHE A 232 1.22 -6.78 8.13
C PHE A 232 2.35 -7.65 8.69
N ALA A 233 2.08 -8.32 9.80
CA ALA A 233 3.01 -9.20 10.49
C ALA A 233 2.26 -10.29 11.28
N PRO A 234 2.90 -11.46 11.57
CA PRO A 234 4.08 -11.98 10.89
C PRO A 234 3.83 -12.26 9.40
N TYR A 235 4.88 -12.23 8.57
CA TYR A 235 4.75 -12.44 7.12
C TYR A 235 4.10 -13.78 6.75
N GLN A 236 4.48 -14.86 7.45
CA GLN A 236 3.99 -16.21 7.14
C GLN A 236 2.57 -16.47 7.64
N ASN A 237 2.20 -15.90 8.76
CA ASN A 237 0.88 -16.07 9.39
C ASN A 237 0.44 -14.74 10.00
N PRO A 238 -0.14 -13.83 9.21
CA PRO A 238 -0.48 -12.49 9.66
C PRO A 238 -1.47 -12.46 10.83
N GLU A 239 -1.13 -11.72 11.86
CA GLU A 239 -1.94 -11.49 13.06
C GLU A 239 -2.39 -10.03 13.18
N ILE A 240 -1.58 -9.10 12.66
CA ILE A 240 -1.84 -7.68 12.73
C ILE A 240 -1.52 -6.99 11.41
N ALA A 241 -2.39 -6.09 10.99
CA ALA A 241 -2.14 -5.14 9.91
C ALA A 241 -1.95 -3.73 10.50
N VAL A 242 -0.95 -3.01 10.00
CA VAL A 242 -0.63 -1.65 10.46
C VAL A 242 -0.61 -0.69 9.28
N THR A 243 -1.38 0.38 9.41
CA THR A 243 -1.44 1.47 8.43
C THR A 243 -1.12 2.79 9.11
N VAL A 244 -0.11 3.49 8.60
CA VAL A 244 0.31 4.79 9.11
C VAL A 244 0.22 5.83 8.00
N ASN A 245 -0.43 6.93 8.32
CA ASN A 245 -0.47 8.14 7.50
C ASN A 245 -0.01 9.33 8.35
N ILE A 246 1.04 10.02 7.88
CA ILE A 246 1.53 11.25 8.50
C ILE A 246 1.34 12.38 7.48
N PRO A 247 0.26 13.19 7.63
CA PRO A 247 0.09 14.38 6.80
C PRO A 247 1.30 15.29 6.92
N TYR A 248 1.80 15.81 5.79
CA TYR A 248 3.02 16.63 5.75
C TYR A 248 4.27 15.91 6.30
N GLY A 249 4.27 14.56 6.23
CA GLY A 249 5.30 13.71 6.86
C GLY A 249 6.62 13.64 6.09
N TYR A 250 6.80 14.40 5.03
CA TYR A 250 7.99 14.52 4.17
C TYR A 250 8.42 13.22 3.48
N SER A 251 8.81 12.21 4.24
CA SER A 251 9.32 10.93 3.75
C SER A 251 8.51 9.75 4.29
N SER A 252 8.28 8.76 3.45
CA SER A 252 7.65 7.49 3.82
C SER A 252 8.40 6.75 4.94
N SER A 253 9.70 7.03 5.11
CA SER A 253 10.52 6.50 6.22
C SER A 253 9.96 6.89 7.58
N ASN A 254 9.37 8.08 7.73
CA ASN A 254 8.75 8.52 8.98
C ASN A 254 7.53 7.66 9.34
N ALA A 255 6.67 7.36 8.35
CA ALA A 255 5.53 6.47 8.55
C ALA A 255 5.98 5.02 8.85
N ALA A 256 7.01 4.53 8.19
CA ALA A 256 7.60 3.21 8.45
C ALA A 256 8.19 3.13 9.85
N THR A 257 8.87 4.19 10.33
CA THR A 257 9.42 4.26 11.70
C THR A 257 8.31 4.25 12.75
N ALA A 258 7.21 4.97 12.53
CA ALA A 258 6.06 4.92 13.41
C ALA A 258 5.43 3.52 13.46
N ALA A 259 5.27 2.87 12.29
CA ALA A 259 4.80 1.49 12.23
C ALA A 259 5.71 0.51 12.97
N LYS A 260 7.04 0.66 12.86
CA LYS A 260 8.01 -0.13 13.63
C LYS A 260 7.76 -0.03 15.14
N ASN A 261 7.50 1.17 15.65
CA ASN A 261 7.21 1.38 17.07
C ASN A 261 5.91 0.69 17.49
N ILE A 262 4.88 0.68 16.62
CA ILE A 262 3.63 -0.08 16.86
C ILE A 262 3.94 -1.57 16.98
N TYR A 263 4.72 -2.14 16.06
CA TYR A 263 5.14 -3.55 16.13
C TYR A 263 5.95 -3.86 17.37
N ARG A 264 6.91 -3.00 17.74
CA ARG A 264 7.71 -3.17 18.98
C ARG A 264 6.84 -3.24 20.23
N PHE A 265 5.83 -2.38 20.29
CA PHE A 265 4.87 -2.40 21.40
C PHE A 265 3.99 -3.67 21.35
N TYR A 266 3.40 -3.98 20.19
CA TYR A 266 2.50 -5.12 20.02
C TYR A 266 3.15 -6.46 20.39
N TYR A 267 4.40 -6.67 19.97
CA TYR A 267 5.17 -7.88 20.26
C TYR A 267 5.94 -7.83 21.61
N GLY A 268 5.74 -6.80 22.41
CA GLY A 268 6.35 -6.67 23.74
C GLY A 268 7.86 -6.43 23.75
N TYR A 269 8.44 -5.96 22.62
CA TYR A 269 9.87 -5.63 22.55
C TYR A 269 10.21 -4.33 23.28
N THR A 270 9.23 -3.49 23.57
CA THR A 270 9.40 -2.24 24.29
C THR A 270 8.08 -1.78 24.92
N ASP A 271 8.16 -1.01 25.99
CA ASP A 271 6.98 -0.41 26.62
C ASP A 271 6.61 0.94 25.95
N LEU A 272 5.37 1.38 26.21
CA LEU A 272 4.84 2.62 25.65
C LEU A 272 5.61 3.86 26.11
N ASN A 273 6.07 3.89 27.36
CA ASN A 273 6.82 5.02 27.91
C ASN A 273 8.16 5.20 27.19
N TYR A 274 8.84 4.09 26.89
CA TYR A 274 10.06 4.13 26.09
C TYR A 274 9.81 4.72 24.70
N ILE A 275 8.74 4.29 24.02
CA ILE A 275 8.37 4.81 22.70
C ILE A 275 8.09 6.32 22.75
N LEU A 276 7.25 6.76 23.68
CA LEU A 276 6.84 8.16 23.80
C LEU A 276 8.01 9.09 24.13
N ASN A 277 8.94 8.65 24.98
CA ASN A 277 10.06 9.47 25.43
C ASN A 277 11.25 9.48 24.45
N ASN A 278 11.43 8.43 23.63
CA ASN A 278 12.60 8.31 22.76
C ASN A 278 12.30 8.56 21.27
N SER A 279 11.05 8.54 20.86
CA SER A 279 10.68 8.82 19.46
C SER A 279 11.00 10.27 19.04
N ALA A 280 10.96 11.23 19.97
CA ALA A 280 11.30 12.62 19.71
C ALA A 280 12.82 12.88 19.51
N LEU A 281 13.69 12.01 20.04
CA LEU A 281 15.14 12.18 19.94
C LEU A 281 15.73 11.71 18.61
N ASN A 282 15.02 10.86 17.88
CA ASN A 282 15.49 10.28 16.60
C ASN A 282 15.04 11.05 15.36
N SER A 283 14.22 12.10 15.53
CA SER A 283 13.70 12.89 14.40
C SER A 283 14.71 13.91 13.82
N SER A 284 15.85 14.11 14.48
CA SER A 284 16.83 15.15 14.10
C SER A 284 17.87 14.72 13.04
N ASN A 285 17.89 13.44 12.63
CA ASN A 285 18.94 12.90 11.74
C ASN A 285 18.44 12.09 10.55
N VAL A 286 17.21 12.31 10.08
CA VAL A 286 16.76 11.64 8.85
C VAL A 286 17.09 12.53 7.67
N GLU A 287 18.14 12.16 6.94
CA GLU A 287 18.41 12.72 5.62
C GLU A 287 17.20 12.52 4.71
N ILE A 288 16.75 13.62 4.12
CA ILE A 288 15.64 13.67 3.17
C ILE A 288 16.13 12.99 1.88
N GLY A 289 15.74 11.75 1.70
CA GLY A 289 16.06 10.99 0.52
C GLY A 289 14.88 10.11 0.13
N ASP A 290 14.08 10.58 -0.83
CA ASP A 290 13.27 9.80 -1.79
C ASP A 290 13.10 10.64 -3.06
#